data_43c7bdc1625880fa732bce1445ed4160
#
_entry.id   43c7bdc1625880fa732bce1445ed4160
#
_cell.length_a   1.000
_cell.length_b   1.000
_cell.length_c   1.000
_cell.angle_alpha   90.00
_cell.angle_beta   90.00
_cell.angle_gamma   90.00
#
_symmetry.space_group_name_H-M   'P 1'
#
loop_
_entity.id
_entity.type
_entity.pdbx_description
1 polymer ?
#
loop_
_entity_poly.entity_id
_entity_poly.type
_entity_poly.pdbx_seq_one_letter_code
_entity_poly.pdbx_strand_id
1 'polypeptide(L)'
;MSKNDVILKVNGLKTYFYQASGVSKAVDGVSFSLRQGTTMGIVGESGSGKSVTSASVMRLMPAKTGKIVDGSIIFDGVDIRNLSEAQMEKFRGDECCMIFQNPMTSLDPVFKIGHQMVEMIREHEKISKKDAWNKAVEALKL
;
A
#
# COMPACT_ATOMS: atom_id res chain seq x y z
N MET A 1 -21.86 16.33 -9.11
CA MET A 1 -20.54 16.25 -8.45
C MET A 1 -20.78 15.76 -7.03
N SER A 2 -20.31 14.59 -6.70
CA SER A 2 -20.58 13.91 -5.43
C SER A 2 -19.93 14.64 -4.25
N LYS A 3 -20.62 14.67 -3.11
CA LYS A 3 -20.25 15.42 -1.88
C LYS A 3 -19.02 14.90 -1.11
N ASN A 4 -18.26 13.96 -1.67
CA ASN A 4 -17.11 13.40 -0.97
C ASN A 4 -15.88 13.35 -1.90
N ASP A 5 -15.25 14.51 -2.10
CA ASP A 5 -14.00 14.60 -2.89
C ASP A 5 -12.77 13.99 -2.18
N VAL A 6 -12.93 13.47 -0.96
CA VAL A 6 -11.84 12.88 -0.17
C VAL A 6 -11.82 11.39 -0.37
N ILE A 7 -10.81 10.87 -1.07
CA ILE A 7 -10.63 9.43 -1.30
C ILE A 7 -9.90 8.74 -0.15
N LEU A 8 -8.95 9.41 0.49
CA LEU A 8 -8.24 8.88 1.66
C LEU A 8 -8.28 9.88 2.81
N LYS A 9 -8.68 9.41 3.99
CA LYS A 9 -8.66 10.19 5.22
C LYS A 9 -7.99 9.39 6.33
N VAL A 10 -6.89 9.90 6.83
CA VAL A 10 -6.14 9.35 7.97
C VAL A 10 -6.38 10.27 9.16
N ASN A 11 -6.79 9.70 10.30
CA ASN A 11 -7.04 10.46 11.52
C ASN A 11 -6.29 9.86 12.68
N GLY A 12 -5.44 10.65 13.33
CA GLY A 12 -4.75 10.28 14.56
C GLY A 12 -3.95 8.98 14.47
N LEU A 13 -3.43 8.64 13.27
CA LEU A 13 -2.73 7.39 13.03
C LEU A 13 -1.55 7.23 13.96
N LYS A 14 -1.49 6.09 14.68
CA LYS A 14 -0.35 5.68 15.48
C LYS A 14 0.14 4.30 15.06
N THR A 15 1.37 4.22 14.60
CA THR A 15 2.03 2.97 14.22
C THR A 15 3.31 2.80 15.01
N TYR A 16 3.37 1.72 15.80
CA TYR A 16 4.47 1.42 16.70
C TYR A 16 5.14 0.11 16.32
N PHE A 17 6.45 0.04 16.57
CA PHE A 17 7.24 -1.17 16.43
C PHE A 17 7.70 -1.69 17.79
N TYR A 18 7.42 -2.95 18.05
CA TYR A 18 7.79 -3.65 19.28
C TYR A 18 9.03 -4.50 19.03
N GLN A 19 10.11 -4.17 19.69
CA GLN A 19 11.40 -4.85 19.58
C GLN A 19 11.88 -5.27 20.98
N ALA A 20 12.87 -6.17 21.06
CA ALA A 20 13.46 -6.58 22.33
C ALA A 20 14.07 -5.38 23.10
N SER A 21 14.52 -4.35 22.39
CA SER A 21 15.08 -3.11 22.93
C SER A 21 14.03 -2.09 23.40
N GLY A 22 12.74 -2.35 23.15
CA GLY A 22 11.65 -1.43 23.53
C GLY A 22 10.67 -1.13 22.40
N VAL A 23 9.87 -0.08 22.57
CA VAL A 23 8.83 0.35 21.63
C VAL A 23 9.28 1.60 20.89
N SER A 24 9.33 1.50 19.56
CA SER A 24 9.55 2.65 18.67
C SER A 24 8.21 3.18 18.17
N LYS A 25 7.90 4.44 18.47
CA LYS A 25 6.69 5.15 18.00
C LYS A 25 6.99 5.82 16.66
N ALA A 26 6.98 5.04 15.59
CA ALA A 26 7.37 5.52 14.26
C ALA A 26 6.37 6.50 13.64
N VAL A 27 5.09 6.39 13.97
CA VAL A 27 4.03 7.36 13.66
C VAL A 27 3.22 7.56 14.93
N ASP A 28 3.03 8.80 15.37
CA ASP A 28 2.34 9.09 16.62
C ASP A 28 1.37 10.29 16.47
N GLY A 29 0.15 9.98 16.02
CA GLY A 29 -0.95 10.95 15.93
C GLY A 29 -1.04 11.72 14.60
N VAL A 30 -0.61 11.13 13.47
CA VAL A 30 -0.64 11.78 12.15
C VAL A 30 -2.06 11.79 11.57
N SER A 31 -2.46 12.96 11.06
CA SER A 31 -3.75 13.14 10.39
C SER A 31 -3.58 13.92 9.08
N PHE A 32 -4.23 13.44 8.02
CA PHE A 32 -4.29 14.13 6.72
C PHE A 32 -5.46 13.58 5.89
N SER A 33 -5.76 14.28 4.79
CA SER A 33 -6.73 13.80 3.80
C SER A 33 -6.23 14.05 2.40
N LEU A 34 -6.50 13.11 1.47
CA LEU A 34 -6.21 13.20 0.06
C LEU A 34 -7.53 13.27 -0.71
N ARG A 35 -7.65 14.25 -1.59
CA ARG A 35 -8.81 14.39 -2.48
C ARG A 35 -8.58 13.59 -3.76
N GLN A 36 -9.65 13.08 -4.34
CA GLN A 36 -9.61 12.42 -5.63
C GLN A 36 -9.02 13.33 -6.71
N GLY A 37 -8.17 12.78 -7.58
CA GLY A 37 -7.53 13.52 -8.67
C GLY A 37 -6.46 14.53 -8.24
N THR A 38 -6.05 14.53 -6.96
CA THR A 38 -4.98 15.42 -6.47
C THR A 38 -3.74 14.64 -6.06
N THR A 39 -2.61 15.33 -6.01
CA THR A 39 -1.35 14.80 -5.48
C THR A 39 -1.01 15.47 -4.15
N MET A 40 -0.58 14.69 -3.17
CA MET A 40 -0.11 15.18 -1.88
C MET A 40 1.34 14.77 -1.65
N GLY A 41 2.19 15.72 -1.30
CA GLY A 41 3.58 15.47 -0.89
C GLY A 41 3.68 15.34 0.63
N ILE A 42 4.37 14.28 1.10
CA ILE A 42 4.76 14.12 2.51
C ILE A 42 6.26 14.35 2.60
N VAL A 43 6.66 15.43 3.27
CA VAL A 43 8.05 15.83 3.43
C VAL A 43 8.52 15.73 4.89
N GLY A 44 9.80 15.56 5.10
CA GLY A 44 10.40 15.45 6.42
C GLY A 44 11.78 14.80 6.36
N GLU A 45 12.52 14.82 7.44
CA GLU A 45 13.85 14.23 7.58
C GLU A 45 13.82 12.69 7.48
N SER A 46 15.00 12.07 7.30
CA SER A 46 15.11 10.61 7.38
C SER A 46 14.68 10.14 8.77
N GLY A 47 13.91 9.05 8.82
CA GLY A 47 13.40 8.52 10.10
C GLY A 47 12.14 9.22 10.65
N SER A 48 11.61 10.27 10.00
CA SER A 48 10.42 10.99 10.47
C SER A 48 9.07 10.24 10.29
N GLY A 49 9.09 8.98 9.86
CA GLY A 49 7.87 8.15 9.74
C GLY A 49 7.15 8.20 8.40
N LYS A 50 7.64 8.93 7.38
CA LYS A 50 6.98 9.04 6.06
C LYS A 50 6.65 7.69 5.42
N SER A 51 7.65 6.85 5.25
CA SER A 51 7.49 5.51 4.65
C SER A 51 6.63 4.59 5.54
N VAL A 52 6.72 4.73 6.86
CA VAL A 52 5.88 3.98 7.79
C VAL A 52 4.42 4.43 7.68
N THR A 53 4.17 5.72 7.49
CA THR A 53 2.80 6.24 7.26
C THR A 53 2.19 5.63 6.00
N SER A 54 2.92 5.63 4.88
CA SER A 54 2.46 5.01 3.62
C SER A 54 2.27 3.49 3.76
N ALA A 55 3.22 2.79 4.40
CA ALA A 55 3.12 1.36 4.67
C ALA A 55 1.94 1.03 5.60
N SER A 56 1.61 1.93 6.53
CA SER A 56 0.44 1.78 7.41
C SER A 56 -0.87 1.84 6.63
N VAL A 57 -0.99 2.76 5.66
CA VAL A 57 -2.16 2.83 4.76
C VAL A 57 -2.34 1.52 3.99
N MET A 58 -1.26 0.90 3.55
CA MET A 58 -1.30 -0.37 2.83
C MET A 58 -1.30 -1.61 3.74
N ARG A 59 -1.21 -1.43 5.08
CA ARG A 59 -0.99 -2.51 6.06
C ARG A 59 0.19 -3.41 5.72
N LEU A 60 1.26 -2.84 5.14
CA LEU A 60 2.48 -3.53 4.72
C LEU A 60 3.59 -3.46 5.79
N MET A 61 3.22 -3.57 7.05
CA MET A 61 4.19 -3.61 8.14
C MET A 61 4.54 -5.04 8.54
N PRO A 62 5.76 -5.30 9.07
CA PRO A 62 6.12 -6.60 9.59
C PRO A 62 5.13 -7.06 10.67
N ALA A 63 4.39 -8.13 10.42
CA ALA A 63 3.29 -8.59 11.28
C ALA A 63 3.72 -8.90 12.73
N LYS A 64 4.98 -9.30 12.93
CA LYS A 64 5.53 -9.64 14.27
C LYS A 64 5.86 -8.42 15.11
N THR A 65 6.26 -7.32 14.48
CA THR A 65 6.80 -6.15 15.20
C THR A 65 5.99 -4.89 15.00
N GLY A 66 5.42 -4.66 13.81
CA GLY A 66 4.70 -3.43 13.48
C GLY A 66 3.20 -3.55 13.75
N LYS A 67 2.63 -2.57 14.47
CA LYS A 67 1.18 -2.53 14.74
C LYS A 67 0.64 -1.11 14.58
N ILE A 68 -0.52 -0.99 13.95
CA ILE A 68 -1.35 0.22 14.03
C ILE A 68 -2.08 0.12 15.37
N VAL A 69 -1.70 0.98 16.31
CA VAL A 69 -2.21 0.92 17.70
C VAL A 69 -3.41 1.82 17.91
N ASP A 70 -3.56 2.88 17.08
CA ASP A 70 -4.65 3.85 17.23
C ASP A 70 -4.89 4.60 15.90
N GLY A 71 -5.97 5.39 15.85
CA GLY A 71 -6.37 6.18 14.71
C GLY A 71 -7.29 5.43 13.74
N SER A 72 -7.64 6.04 12.62
CA SER A 72 -8.44 5.44 11.55
C SER A 72 -7.85 5.74 10.18
N ILE A 73 -8.07 4.84 9.23
CA ILE A 73 -7.65 4.99 7.84
C ILE A 73 -8.86 4.70 6.96
N ILE A 74 -9.52 5.74 6.49
CA ILE A 74 -10.74 5.65 5.69
C ILE A 74 -10.37 5.82 4.22
N PHE A 75 -10.62 4.81 3.40
CA PHE A 75 -10.47 4.85 1.96
C PHE A 75 -11.84 4.66 1.31
N ASP A 76 -12.26 5.60 0.49
CA ASP A 76 -13.59 5.65 -0.15
C ASP A 76 -14.75 5.30 0.81
N GLY A 77 -14.70 5.87 2.02
CA GLY A 77 -15.71 5.66 3.07
C GLY A 77 -15.54 4.38 3.90
N VAL A 78 -14.59 3.50 3.58
CA VAL A 78 -14.35 2.24 4.29
C VAL A 78 -13.10 2.36 5.19
N ASP A 79 -13.22 2.01 6.47
CA ASP A 79 -12.02 1.89 7.35
C ASP A 79 -11.27 0.61 7.01
N ILE A 80 -10.15 0.77 6.31
CA ILE A 80 -9.33 -0.35 5.84
C ILE A 80 -8.66 -1.14 6.97
N ARG A 81 -8.58 -0.61 8.19
CA ARG A 81 -8.07 -1.33 9.35
C ARG A 81 -8.95 -2.52 9.72
N ASN A 82 -10.25 -2.44 9.41
CA ASN A 82 -11.26 -3.45 9.73
C ASN A 82 -11.40 -4.51 8.63
N LEU A 83 -10.72 -4.36 7.50
CA LEU A 83 -10.73 -5.34 6.41
C LEU A 83 -10.01 -6.62 6.82
N SER A 84 -10.58 -7.76 6.40
CA SER A 84 -9.89 -9.06 6.46
C SER A 84 -8.65 -9.06 5.56
N GLU A 85 -7.74 -10.03 5.74
CA GLU A 85 -6.55 -10.08 4.88
C GLU A 85 -6.92 -10.34 3.41
N ALA A 86 -7.90 -11.19 3.13
CA ALA A 86 -8.39 -11.41 1.77
C ALA A 86 -8.98 -10.14 1.12
N GLN A 87 -9.63 -9.27 1.91
CA GLN A 87 -10.10 -7.98 1.42
C GLN A 87 -8.93 -7.00 1.20
N MET A 88 -7.90 -7.06 2.03
CA MET A 88 -6.69 -6.26 1.86
C MET A 88 -5.85 -6.70 0.67
N GLU A 89 -5.79 -7.99 0.36
CA GLU A 89 -5.14 -8.51 -0.86
C GLU A 89 -5.78 -7.90 -2.10
N LYS A 90 -7.12 -7.88 -2.16
CA LYS A 90 -7.85 -7.24 -3.25
C LYS A 90 -7.65 -5.72 -3.28
N PHE A 91 -7.68 -5.06 -2.13
CA PHE A 91 -7.45 -3.62 -2.02
C PHE A 91 -6.06 -3.22 -2.55
N ARG A 92 -5.03 -4.03 -2.22
CA ARG A 92 -3.67 -3.87 -2.72
C ARG A 92 -3.61 -4.33 -4.17
N GLY A 93 -3.57 -3.42 -5.10
CA GLY A 93 -3.51 -3.70 -6.53
C GLY A 93 -4.72 -3.17 -7.29
N ASP A 94 -5.94 -3.47 -6.84
CA ASP A 94 -7.15 -2.99 -7.52
C ASP A 94 -7.45 -1.52 -7.17
N GLU A 95 -7.35 -1.16 -5.89
CA GLU A 95 -7.76 0.16 -5.39
C GLU A 95 -6.56 1.06 -5.05
N CYS A 96 -5.50 0.48 -4.55
CA CYS A 96 -4.32 1.20 -4.10
C CYS A 96 -3.05 0.38 -4.36
N CYS A 97 -2.04 0.99 -4.95
CA CYS A 97 -0.74 0.36 -5.16
C CYS A 97 0.39 1.19 -4.55
N MET A 98 1.55 0.57 -4.35
CA MET A 98 2.72 1.21 -3.77
C MET A 98 3.95 0.96 -4.63
N ILE A 99 4.67 2.04 -4.97
CA ILE A 99 6.00 1.95 -5.57
C ILE A 99 7.03 2.09 -4.44
N PHE A 100 7.83 1.06 -4.23
CA PHE A 100 8.87 1.06 -3.20
C PHE A 100 10.09 1.87 -3.62
N GLN A 101 10.80 2.42 -2.64
CA GLN A 101 12.01 3.22 -2.86
C GLN A 101 13.12 2.43 -3.57
N ASN A 102 13.19 1.13 -3.37
CA ASN A 102 14.14 0.24 -4.06
C ASN A 102 13.37 -0.75 -4.96
N PRO A 103 13.10 -0.41 -6.23
CA PRO A 103 12.33 -1.25 -7.14
C PRO A 103 13.05 -2.55 -7.51
N MET A 104 14.37 -2.62 -7.38
CA MET A 104 15.15 -3.82 -7.70
C MET A 104 14.81 -5.02 -6.82
N THR A 105 14.28 -4.79 -5.62
CA THR A 105 13.83 -5.85 -4.71
C THR A 105 12.39 -6.31 -4.97
N SER A 106 11.68 -5.65 -5.88
CA SER A 106 10.29 -6.01 -6.21
C SER A 106 10.19 -7.18 -7.17
N LEU A 107 11.28 -7.52 -7.86
CA LEU A 107 11.37 -8.68 -8.75
C LEU A 107 12.27 -9.75 -8.11
N ASP A 108 11.79 -11.00 -8.13
CA ASP A 108 12.61 -12.14 -7.72
C ASP A 108 13.63 -12.45 -8.82
N PRO A 109 14.95 -12.38 -8.54
CA PRO A 109 15.98 -12.58 -9.55
C PRO A 109 16.05 -14.04 -10.06
N VAL A 110 15.45 -15.00 -9.37
CA VAL A 110 15.44 -16.41 -9.73
C VAL A 110 14.44 -16.72 -10.85
N PHE A 111 13.36 -15.90 -10.96
CA PHE A 111 12.31 -16.14 -11.94
C PHE A 111 12.33 -15.14 -13.11
N LYS A 112 11.91 -15.58 -14.27
CA LYS A 112 11.78 -14.72 -15.46
C LYS A 112 10.73 -13.63 -15.19
N ILE A 113 11.04 -12.39 -15.56
CA ILE A 113 10.16 -11.23 -15.39
C ILE A 113 8.77 -11.48 -15.98
N GLY A 114 8.69 -12.03 -17.20
CA GLY A 114 7.40 -12.31 -17.84
C GLY A 114 6.51 -13.27 -17.05
N HIS A 115 7.09 -14.23 -16.30
CA HIS A 115 6.31 -15.12 -15.44
C HIS A 115 5.73 -14.36 -14.25
N GLN A 116 6.53 -13.54 -13.59
CA GLN A 116 6.09 -12.73 -12.44
C GLN A 116 5.00 -11.75 -12.84
N MET A 117 5.14 -11.08 -13.99
CA MET A 117 4.11 -10.16 -14.52
C MET A 117 2.80 -10.90 -14.86
N VAL A 118 2.89 -12.07 -15.50
CA VAL A 118 1.71 -12.86 -15.86
C VAL A 118 0.98 -13.37 -14.62
N GLU A 119 1.72 -13.79 -13.59
CA GLU A 119 1.16 -14.24 -12.31
C GLU A 119 0.42 -13.08 -11.63
N MET A 120 1.04 -11.92 -11.52
CA MET A 120 0.44 -10.71 -10.95
C MET A 120 -0.85 -10.30 -11.70
N ILE A 121 -0.81 -10.26 -13.04
CA ILE A 121 -1.99 -9.90 -13.84
C ILE A 121 -3.14 -10.89 -13.62
N ARG A 122 -2.85 -12.19 -13.55
CA ARG A 122 -3.88 -13.23 -13.37
C ARG A 122 -4.44 -13.32 -11.95
N GLU A 123 -3.71 -12.80 -10.96
CA GLU A 123 -4.23 -12.68 -9.60
C GLU A 123 -5.38 -11.66 -9.53
N HIS A 124 -5.24 -10.55 -10.25
CA HIS A 124 -6.23 -9.47 -10.26
C HIS A 124 -7.26 -9.59 -11.40
N GLU A 125 -6.92 -10.29 -12.49
CA GLU A 125 -7.79 -10.41 -13.67
C GLU A 125 -8.06 -11.87 -14.03
N LYS A 126 -9.33 -12.24 -14.19
CA LYS A 126 -9.74 -13.57 -14.64
C LYS A 126 -9.56 -13.74 -16.16
N ILE A 127 -8.31 -13.74 -16.63
CA ILE A 127 -7.98 -13.87 -18.06
C ILE A 127 -7.09 -15.09 -18.34
N SER A 128 -7.00 -15.47 -19.62
CA SER A 128 -6.13 -16.57 -20.02
C SER A 128 -4.64 -16.22 -19.84
N LYS A 129 -3.79 -17.24 -19.68
CA LYS A 129 -2.32 -17.03 -19.61
C LYS A 129 -1.77 -16.31 -20.83
N LYS A 130 -2.34 -16.57 -22.01
CA LYS A 130 -1.96 -15.93 -23.27
C LYS A 130 -2.29 -14.45 -23.27
N ASP A 131 -3.48 -14.07 -22.79
CA ASP A 131 -3.90 -12.68 -22.73
C ASP A 131 -3.12 -11.91 -21.67
N ALA A 132 -2.85 -12.54 -20.53
CA ALA A 132 -1.99 -11.97 -19.50
C ALA A 132 -0.57 -11.74 -20.01
N TRP A 133 -0.03 -12.67 -20.83
CA TRP A 133 1.28 -12.48 -21.45
C TRP A 133 1.29 -11.28 -22.42
N ASN A 134 0.26 -11.17 -23.26
CA ASN A 134 0.14 -10.04 -24.17
C ASN A 134 0.06 -8.71 -23.41
N LYS A 135 -0.73 -8.64 -22.32
CA LYS A 135 -0.78 -7.46 -21.46
C LYS A 135 0.58 -7.14 -20.82
N ALA A 136 1.30 -8.15 -20.36
CA ALA A 136 2.64 -7.96 -19.79
C ALA A 136 3.61 -7.37 -20.83
N VAL A 137 3.56 -7.85 -22.08
CA VAL A 137 4.38 -7.30 -23.18
C VAL A 137 3.99 -5.86 -23.50
N GLU A 138 2.71 -5.54 -23.55
CA GLU A 138 2.26 -4.16 -23.78
C GLU A 138 2.68 -3.21 -22.66
N ALA A 139 2.60 -3.63 -21.41
CA ALA A 139 3.04 -2.83 -20.27
C ALA A 139 4.54 -2.50 -20.29
N LEU A 140 5.36 -3.35 -20.90
CA LEU A 140 6.81 -3.11 -21.05
C LEU A 140 7.18 -2.24 -22.26
N LYS A 141 6.22 -1.89 -23.12
CA LYS A 141 6.44 -0.99 -24.26
C LYS A 141 6.22 0.49 -23.92
N LEU A 142 5.59 0.77 -22.77
CA LEU A 142 5.33 2.14 -22.25
C LEU A 142 6.60 2.73 -21.66
#